data_f27c58b610296a6e46493602903f05dd
#
_entry.id   f27c58b610296a6e46493602903f05dd
#
_cell.length_a   1.000
_cell.length_b   1.000
_cell.length_c   1.000
_cell.angle_alpha   90.00
_cell.angle_beta   90.00
_cell.angle_gamma   90.00
#
_symmetry.space_group_name_H-M   'P 1'
#
loop_
_entity.id
_entity.type
_entity.pdbx_description
1 polymer ?
#
loop_
_entity_poly.entity_id
_entity_poly.type
_entity_poly.pdbx_seq_one_letter_code
_entity_poly.pdbx_strand_id
1 'polypeptide(L)'
;MATVIRHHEAFTRRFEETLDGERNLTADSVHHIMTCLQERDGRALRHPGMRSGDHHFLIALEFVNNRSWIHGELVALGALLIAWLCDAQPEDLIGRLERCRVRRRPTEMELGREQLRRGLAFVPDYMAQRDIDSILRHEPVQGARFEALWEFLEGF
;
A
#
# COMPACT_ATOMS: atom_id res chain seq x y z
N MET A 1 17.50 0.76 -5.23
CA MET A 1 16.33 1.52 -5.69
C MET A 1 16.04 1.32 -7.18
N ALA A 2 16.93 1.63 -8.10
CA ALA A 2 16.70 1.49 -9.55
C ALA A 2 16.28 0.08 -10.04
N THR A 3 16.69 -0.98 -9.37
CA THR A 3 16.32 -2.36 -9.73
C THR A 3 14.88 -2.70 -9.35
N VAL A 4 14.40 -2.19 -8.23
CA VAL A 4 13.01 -2.39 -7.77
C VAL A 4 12.03 -1.66 -8.70
N ILE A 5 12.35 -0.43 -9.08
CA ILE A 5 11.52 0.38 -10.00
C ILE A 5 11.38 -0.32 -11.35
N ARG A 6 12.50 -0.81 -11.94
CA ARG A 6 12.47 -1.53 -13.23
C ARG A 6 11.66 -2.81 -13.19
N HIS A 7 11.70 -3.56 -12.10
CA HIS A 7 10.85 -4.74 -11.92
C HIS A 7 9.38 -4.38 -11.84
N HIS A 8 9.05 -3.29 -11.16
CA HIS A 8 7.67 -2.83 -11.04
C HIS A 8 7.10 -2.37 -12.38
N GLU A 9 7.88 -1.65 -13.16
CA GLU A 9 7.48 -1.21 -14.52
C GLU A 9 7.27 -2.38 -15.48
N ALA A 10 8.18 -3.36 -15.47
CA ALA A 10 8.06 -4.58 -16.27
C ALA A 10 6.83 -5.41 -15.86
N PHE A 11 6.56 -5.53 -14.55
CA PHE A 11 5.36 -6.18 -14.03
C PHE A 11 4.09 -5.50 -14.52
N THR A 12 3.99 -4.18 -14.31
CA THR A 12 2.78 -3.41 -14.64
C THR A 12 2.47 -3.48 -16.13
N ARG A 13 3.49 -3.33 -16.99
CA ARG A 13 3.32 -3.43 -18.44
C ARG A 13 2.78 -4.80 -18.86
N ARG A 14 3.42 -5.86 -18.39
CA ARG A 14 3.00 -7.22 -18.72
C ARG A 14 1.62 -7.57 -18.15
N PHE A 15 1.28 -7.06 -16.98
CA PHE A 15 -0.05 -7.22 -16.40
C PHE A 15 -1.12 -6.57 -17.29
N GLU A 16 -0.89 -5.35 -17.76
CA GLU A 16 -1.82 -4.64 -18.65
C GLU A 16 -2.03 -5.39 -19.98
N GLU A 17 -0.98 -6.05 -20.52
CA GLU A 17 -1.06 -6.88 -21.73
C GLU A 17 -1.89 -8.15 -21.55
N THR A 18 -2.07 -8.61 -20.31
CA THR A 18 -2.81 -9.85 -20.00
C THR A 18 -4.30 -9.62 -19.71
N LEU A 19 -4.74 -8.34 -19.62
CA LEU A 19 -6.16 -8.00 -19.47
C LEU A 19 -6.92 -8.21 -20.79
N ASP A 20 -8.22 -8.51 -20.71
CA ASP A 20 -9.05 -8.55 -21.92
C ASP A 20 -9.34 -7.14 -22.49
N GLY A 21 -10.06 -7.07 -23.61
CA GLY A 21 -10.40 -5.80 -24.28
C GLY A 21 -11.27 -4.86 -23.44
N GLU A 22 -11.96 -5.37 -22.42
CA GLU A 22 -12.74 -4.62 -21.44
C GLU A 22 -11.96 -4.36 -20.13
N ARG A 23 -10.68 -4.74 -20.10
CA ARG A 23 -9.77 -4.64 -18.95
C ARG A 23 -10.15 -5.51 -17.75
N ASN A 24 -10.84 -6.63 -17.97
CA ASN A 24 -11.09 -7.61 -16.93
C ASN A 24 -9.91 -8.60 -16.81
N LEU A 25 -9.83 -9.24 -15.64
CA LEU A 25 -8.83 -10.28 -15.37
C LEU A 25 -9.09 -11.50 -16.24
N THR A 26 -8.05 -12.00 -16.90
CA THR A 26 -8.02 -13.27 -17.60
C THR A 26 -7.28 -14.34 -16.80
N ALA A 27 -7.29 -15.58 -17.25
CA ALA A 27 -6.46 -16.64 -16.66
C ALA A 27 -4.96 -16.28 -16.72
N ASP A 28 -4.52 -15.62 -17.80
CA ASP A 28 -3.12 -15.19 -17.98
C ASP A 28 -2.75 -14.07 -16.99
N SER A 29 -3.65 -13.11 -16.74
CA SER A 29 -3.41 -12.07 -15.74
C SER A 29 -3.33 -12.64 -14.32
N VAL A 30 -4.19 -13.60 -13.98
CA VAL A 30 -4.12 -14.30 -12.69
C VAL A 30 -2.82 -15.09 -12.55
N HIS A 31 -2.43 -15.84 -13.59
CA HIS A 31 -1.17 -16.57 -13.60
C HIS A 31 0.03 -15.63 -13.44
N HIS A 32 0.04 -14.51 -14.14
CA HIS A 32 1.10 -13.50 -14.03
C HIS A 32 1.20 -12.93 -12.61
N ILE A 33 0.06 -12.58 -11.99
CA ILE A 33 0.02 -12.10 -10.59
C ILE A 33 0.62 -13.15 -9.64
N MET A 34 0.18 -14.41 -9.76
CA MET A 34 0.66 -15.48 -8.89
C MET A 34 2.16 -15.73 -9.03
N THR A 35 2.69 -15.68 -10.25
CA THR A 35 4.13 -15.82 -10.53
C THR A 35 4.92 -14.68 -9.86
N CYS A 36 4.45 -13.43 -9.99
CA CYS A 36 5.11 -12.28 -9.37
C CYS A 36 5.06 -12.32 -7.84
N LEU A 37 3.95 -12.80 -7.26
CA LEU A 37 3.84 -12.99 -5.82
C LEU A 37 4.84 -14.05 -5.32
N GLN A 38 4.98 -15.18 -6.03
CA GLN A 38 5.96 -16.21 -5.69
C GLN A 38 7.40 -15.70 -5.78
N GLU A 39 7.72 -14.93 -6.82
CA GLU A 39 9.05 -14.33 -6.96
C GLU A 39 9.33 -13.30 -5.84
N ARG A 40 8.36 -12.47 -5.50
CA ARG A 40 8.45 -11.52 -4.39
C ARG A 40 8.71 -12.23 -3.08
N ASP A 41 7.90 -13.24 -2.76
CA ASP A 41 7.99 -13.97 -1.50
C ASP A 41 9.28 -14.76 -1.40
N GLY A 42 9.74 -15.38 -2.50
CA GLY A 42 11.03 -16.03 -2.57
C GLY A 42 12.22 -15.08 -2.37
N ARG A 43 12.10 -13.80 -2.78
CA ARG A 43 13.10 -12.75 -2.49
C ARG A 43 13.00 -12.25 -1.06
N ALA A 44 11.80 -12.05 -0.52
CA ALA A 44 11.58 -11.59 0.85
C ALA A 44 12.11 -12.59 1.89
N LEU A 45 12.01 -13.89 1.61
CA LEU A 45 12.62 -14.93 2.45
C LEU A 45 14.15 -14.85 2.49
N ARG A 46 14.78 -14.41 1.38
CA ARG A 46 16.23 -14.25 1.28
C ARG A 46 16.74 -12.91 1.82
N HIS A 47 15.85 -11.91 1.89
CA HIS A 47 16.16 -10.55 2.31
C HIS A 47 15.09 -10.04 3.30
N PRO A 48 15.16 -10.41 4.58
CA PRO A 48 14.14 -10.06 5.60
C PRO A 48 13.83 -8.56 5.71
N GLY A 49 14.77 -7.69 5.32
CA GLY A 49 14.59 -6.24 5.33
C GLY A 49 13.73 -5.69 4.17
N MET A 50 13.22 -6.54 3.26
CA MET A 50 12.38 -6.10 2.14
C MET A 50 10.88 -6.00 2.48
N ARG A 51 10.47 -6.28 3.71
CA ARG A 51 9.09 -6.01 4.12
C ARG A 51 8.90 -4.50 4.23
N SER A 52 8.13 -3.96 3.31
CA SER A 52 7.88 -2.52 3.22
C SER A 52 6.93 -2.03 4.34
N GLY A 53 7.07 -0.75 4.70
CA GLY A 53 6.27 -0.12 5.75
C GLY A 53 4.76 -0.15 5.51
N ASP A 54 4.32 -0.23 4.24
CA ASP A 54 2.92 -0.37 3.83
C ASP A 54 2.26 -1.62 4.44
N HIS A 55 2.91 -2.78 4.37
CA HIS A 55 2.41 -4.03 4.97
C HIS A 55 2.37 -3.96 6.49
N HIS A 56 3.34 -3.34 7.13
CA HIS A 56 3.33 -3.18 8.58
C HIS A 56 2.27 -2.19 9.04
N PHE A 57 2.02 -1.15 8.25
CA PHE A 57 0.92 -0.21 8.49
C PHE A 57 -0.43 -0.93 8.50
N LEU A 58 -0.73 -1.73 7.47
CA LEU A 58 -2.01 -2.42 7.39
C LEU A 58 -2.22 -3.41 8.54
N ILE A 59 -1.17 -4.17 8.93
CA ILE A 59 -1.27 -5.11 10.06
C ILE A 59 -1.54 -4.35 11.37
N ALA A 60 -0.87 -3.22 11.60
CA ALA A 60 -1.11 -2.39 12.77
C ALA A 60 -2.53 -1.80 12.78
N LEU A 61 -3.01 -1.33 11.62
CA LEU A 61 -4.36 -0.78 11.45
C LEU A 61 -5.44 -1.82 11.76
N GLU A 62 -5.32 -3.03 11.20
CA GLU A 62 -6.25 -4.12 11.46
C GLU A 62 -6.23 -4.57 12.92
N PHE A 63 -5.03 -4.70 13.49
CA PHE A 63 -4.85 -5.11 14.88
C PHE A 63 -5.55 -4.15 15.86
N VAL A 64 -5.28 -2.84 15.75
CA VAL A 64 -5.82 -1.86 16.73
C VAL A 64 -7.32 -1.64 16.57
N ASN A 65 -7.87 -1.89 15.39
CA ASN A 65 -9.30 -1.74 15.12
C ASN A 65 -10.09 -3.05 15.28
N ASN A 66 -9.42 -4.18 15.50
CA ASN A 66 -10.01 -5.51 15.53
C ASN A 66 -10.94 -5.75 14.33
N ARG A 67 -10.50 -5.35 13.14
CA ARG A 67 -11.24 -5.41 11.89
C ARG A 67 -10.28 -5.69 10.73
N SER A 68 -10.70 -6.51 9.78
CA SER A 68 -9.98 -6.75 8.52
C SER A 68 -10.65 -6.02 7.37
N TRP A 69 -9.83 -5.62 6.40
CA TRP A 69 -10.21 -5.03 5.13
C TRP A 69 -9.65 -5.85 3.97
N ILE A 70 -9.97 -5.48 2.75
CA ILE A 70 -9.39 -6.13 1.56
C ILE A 70 -7.89 -5.79 1.52
N HIS A 71 -7.06 -6.83 1.65
CA HIS A 71 -5.60 -6.69 1.79
C HIS A 71 -4.96 -5.82 0.70
N GLY A 72 -5.31 -6.03 -0.56
CA GLY A 72 -4.74 -5.25 -1.68
C GLY A 72 -5.10 -3.76 -1.63
N GLU A 73 -6.28 -3.42 -1.12
CA GLU A 73 -6.71 -2.03 -0.95
C GLU A 73 -5.95 -1.35 0.19
N LEU A 74 -5.75 -2.05 1.31
CA LEU A 74 -4.93 -1.52 2.40
C LEU A 74 -3.45 -1.37 2.02
N VAL A 75 -2.91 -2.28 1.19
CA VAL A 75 -1.56 -2.14 0.64
C VAL A 75 -1.47 -0.89 -0.24
N ALA A 76 -2.47 -0.64 -1.09
CA ALA A 76 -2.53 0.56 -1.92
C ALA A 76 -2.61 1.84 -1.07
N LEU A 77 -3.45 1.84 -0.04
CA LEU A 77 -3.55 2.94 0.92
C LEU A 77 -2.21 3.19 1.64
N GLY A 78 -1.54 2.13 2.10
CA GLY A 78 -0.22 2.21 2.74
C GLY A 78 0.85 2.75 1.80
N ALA A 79 0.83 2.36 0.52
CA ALA A 79 1.74 2.87 -0.50
C ALA A 79 1.51 4.38 -0.77
N LEU A 80 0.25 4.82 -0.84
CA LEU A 80 -0.11 6.25 -0.97
C LEU A 80 0.34 7.06 0.24
N LEU A 81 0.15 6.53 1.45
CA LEU A 81 0.63 7.14 2.69
C LEU A 81 2.15 7.33 2.68
N ILE A 82 2.90 6.30 2.29
CA ILE A 82 4.37 6.39 2.22
C ILE A 82 4.80 7.37 1.12
N ALA A 83 4.17 7.35 -0.05
CA ALA A 83 4.45 8.29 -1.12
C ALA A 83 4.22 9.74 -0.67
N TRP A 84 3.13 10.01 0.03
CA TRP A 84 2.83 11.32 0.62
C TRP A 84 3.87 11.74 1.66
N LEU A 85 4.27 10.84 2.56
CA LEU A 85 5.31 11.12 3.57
C LEU A 85 6.68 11.41 2.97
N CYS A 86 6.99 10.79 1.84
CA CYS A 86 8.27 10.94 1.14
C CYS A 86 8.26 12.06 0.08
N ASP A 87 7.16 12.79 -0.09
CA ASP A 87 6.98 13.77 -1.17
C ASP A 87 7.29 13.19 -2.57
N ALA A 88 6.80 11.96 -2.82
CA ALA A 88 7.19 11.12 -3.95
C ALA A 88 6.12 11.05 -5.05
N GLN A 89 5.59 12.20 -5.50
CA GLN A 89 4.67 12.32 -6.64
C GLN A 89 3.57 11.23 -6.64
N PRO A 90 2.64 11.23 -5.68
CA PRO A 90 1.65 10.17 -5.53
C PRO A 90 0.64 10.09 -6.69
N GLU A 91 0.58 11.11 -7.56
CA GLU A 91 -0.35 11.21 -8.71
C GLU A 91 -0.18 10.06 -9.69
N ASP A 92 1.06 9.64 -9.98
CA ASP A 92 1.34 8.50 -10.86
C ASP A 92 0.78 7.20 -10.27
N LEU A 93 0.94 7.01 -8.96
CA LEU A 93 0.40 5.85 -8.25
C LEU A 93 -1.13 5.89 -8.25
N ILE A 94 -1.73 7.04 -7.97
CA ILE A 94 -3.18 7.26 -8.01
C ILE A 94 -3.73 6.87 -9.39
N GLY A 95 -3.17 7.40 -10.47
CA GLY A 95 -3.60 7.08 -11.83
C GLY A 95 -3.49 5.58 -12.17
N ARG A 96 -2.49 4.86 -11.62
CA ARG A 96 -2.36 3.41 -11.80
C ARG A 96 -3.45 2.65 -11.03
N LEU A 97 -3.71 3.01 -9.78
CA LEU A 97 -4.75 2.41 -8.94
C LEU A 97 -6.15 2.59 -9.55
N GLU A 98 -6.43 3.76 -10.09
CA GLU A 98 -7.69 4.05 -10.80
C GLU A 98 -7.86 3.16 -12.05
N ARG A 99 -6.82 3.04 -12.88
CA ARG A 99 -6.86 2.13 -14.05
C ARG A 99 -7.12 0.68 -13.67
N CYS A 100 -6.59 0.26 -12.51
CA CYS A 100 -6.81 -1.08 -11.95
C CYS A 100 -8.13 -1.20 -11.17
N ARG A 101 -8.93 -0.14 -11.07
CA ARG A 101 -10.19 -0.09 -10.30
C ARG A 101 -10.00 -0.48 -8.83
N VAL A 102 -8.86 -0.16 -8.26
CA VAL A 102 -8.57 -0.38 -6.85
C VAL A 102 -9.21 0.75 -6.04
N ARG A 103 -10.05 0.39 -5.07
CA ARG A 103 -10.57 1.37 -4.11
C ARG A 103 -9.39 1.88 -3.27
N ARG A 104 -9.24 3.17 -3.17
CA ARG A 104 -8.07 3.82 -2.54
C ARG A 104 -8.43 4.88 -1.51
N ARG A 105 -9.65 5.40 -1.58
CA ARG A 105 -10.13 6.33 -0.55
C ARG A 105 -10.55 5.56 0.69
N PRO A 106 -10.16 6.00 1.88
CA PRO A 106 -10.63 5.37 3.12
C PRO A 106 -12.13 5.15 3.17
N THR A 107 -12.93 6.14 2.78
CA THR A 107 -14.40 6.05 2.79
C THR A 107 -14.94 5.00 1.83
N GLU A 108 -14.34 4.81 0.64
CA GLU A 108 -14.72 3.75 -0.30
C GLU A 108 -14.46 2.34 0.27
N MET A 109 -13.47 2.22 1.15
CA MET A 109 -13.07 0.97 1.82
C MET A 109 -13.83 0.75 3.14
N GLU A 110 -14.77 1.62 3.49
CA GLU A 110 -15.44 1.66 4.80
C GLU A 110 -14.44 1.79 5.96
N LEU A 111 -13.32 2.44 5.73
CA LEU A 111 -12.35 2.80 6.75
C LEU A 111 -12.67 4.19 7.28
N GLY A 112 -13.24 4.23 8.49
CA GLY A 112 -13.59 5.48 9.13
C GLY A 112 -12.38 6.31 9.55
N ARG A 113 -12.54 7.64 9.54
CA ARG A 113 -11.48 8.60 9.90
C ARG A 113 -10.84 8.30 11.26
N GLU A 114 -11.65 7.96 12.26
CA GLU A 114 -11.16 7.63 13.60
C GLU A 114 -10.41 6.29 13.66
N GLN A 115 -10.82 5.33 12.82
CA GLN A 115 -10.10 4.06 12.67
C GLN A 115 -8.72 4.27 12.07
N LEU A 116 -8.61 5.07 11.02
CA LEU A 116 -7.33 5.44 10.41
C LEU A 116 -6.45 6.20 11.41
N ARG A 117 -7.01 7.16 12.15
CA ARG A 117 -6.28 7.92 13.18
C ARG A 117 -5.70 7.02 14.25
N ARG A 118 -6.49 6.07 14.79
CA ARG A 118 -6.01 5.10 15.78
C ARG A 118 -4.90 4.20 15.21
N GLY A 119 -5.07 3.75 13.97
CA GLY A 119 -4.04 2.96 13.28
C GLY A 119 -2.72 3.71 13.19
N LEU A 120 -2.75 4.93 12.67
CA LEU A 120 -1.55 5.77 12.51
C LEU A 120 -0.90 6.14 13.84
N ALA A 121 -1.69 6.36 14.89
CA ALA A 121 -1.15 6.61 16.23
C ALA A 121 -0.43 5.39 16.83
N PHE A 122 -0.89 4.17 16.50
CA PHE A 122 -0.32 2.91 17.00
C PHE A 122 0.90 2.42 16.21
N VAL A 123 1.00 2.78 14.92
CA VAL A 123 2.06 2.28 14.02
C VAL A 123 3.48 2.48 14.55
N PRO A 124 3.89 3.65 15.08
CA PRO A 124 5.25 3.84 15.59
C PRO A 124 5.62 2.83 16.69
N ASP A 125 4.73 2.61 17.66
CA ASP A 125 4.94 1.67 18.76
C ASP A 125 4.96 0.23 18.26
N TYR A 126 4.06 -0.12 17.33
CA TYR A 126 4.02 -1.43 16.68
C TYR A 126 5.34 -1.75 15.97
N MET A 127 5.89 -0.79 15.25
CA MET A 127 7.15 -0.93 14.53
C MET A 127 8.35 -1.00 15.48
N ALA A 128 8.35 -0.15 16.51
CA ALA A 128 9.41 -0.15 17.53
C ALA A 128 9.52 -1.48 18.28
N GLN A 129 8.39 -2.07 18.69
CA GLN A 129 8.35 -3.36 19.37
C GLN A 129 8.88 -4.53 18.51
N ARG A 130 8.91 -4.39 17.19
CA ARG A 130 9.34 -5.42 16.22
C ARG A 130 10.66 -5.10 15.55
N ASP A 131 11.31 -4.04 15.99
CA ASP A 131 12.56 -3.53 15.41
C ASP A 131 12.47 -3.33 13.87
N ILE A 132 11.32 -2.76 13.42
CA ILE A 132 11.08 -2.43 12.03
C ILE A 132 11.52 -1.00 11.79
N ASP A 133 12.46 -0.80 10.87
CA ASP A 133 12.85 0.52 10.41
C ASP A 133 11.97 0.97 9.24
N SER A 134 11.26 2.08 9.42
CA SER A 134 10.35 2.66 8.43
C SER A 134 10.15 4.14 8.70
N ILE A 135 9.88 4.92 7.65
CA ILE A 135 9.48 6.33 7.78
C ILE A 135 8.30 6.49 8.74
N LEU A 136 7.36 5.55 8.77
CA LEU A 136 6.19 5.57 9.66
C LEU A 136 6.54 5.43 11.15
N ARG A 137 7.71 4.88 11.47
CA ARG A 137 8.23 4.84 12.84
C ARG A 137 8.78 6.20 13.28
N HIS A 138 9.40 6.93 12.36
CA HIS A 138 10.15 8.15 12.66
C HIS A 138 9.34 9.42 12.40
N GLU A 139 8.34 9.34 11.56
CA GLU A 139 7.50 10.45 11.11
C GLU A 139 6.03 10.23 11.51
N PRO A 140 5.67 10.39 12.79
CA PRO A 140 4.30 10.16 13.26
C PRO A 140 3.30 11.09 12.57
N VAL A 141 2.15 10.53 12.16
CA VAL A 141 1.08 11.26 11.48
C VAL A 141 -0.04 11.54 12.46
N GLN A 142 0.01 12.71 13.10
CA GLN A 142 -0.93 13.14 14.14
C GLN A 142 -1.31 14.62 13.96
N GLY A 143 -2.37 15.07 14.64
CA GLY A 143 -2.79 16.46 14.64
C GLY A 143 -3.03 17.03 13.24
N ALA A 144 -2.50 18.21 12.96
CA ALA A 144 -2.65 18.88 11.65
C ALA A 144 -2.11 18.03 10.47
N ARG A 145 -1.06 17.22 10.71
CA ARG A 145 -0.50 16.33 9.69
C ARG A 145 -1.48 15.22 9.32
N PHE A 146 -2.24 14.70 10.27
CA PHE A 146 -3.32 13.75 10.01
C PHE A 146 -4.44 14.39 9.19
N GLU A 147 -4.82 15.63 9.50
CA GLU A 147 -5.85 16.34 8.75
C GLU A 147 -5.43 16.51 7.28
N ALA A 148 -4.21 16.96 7.03
CA ALA A 148 -3.66 17.09 5.68
C ALA A 148 -3.60 15.76 4.92
N LEU A 149 -3.20 14.68 5.60
CA LEU A 149 -3.22 13.34 5.01
C LEU A 149 -4.65 12.88 4.68
N TRP A 150 -5.60 13.10 5.57
CA TRP A 150 -6.99 12.72 5.34
C TRP A 150 -7.57 13.44 4.12
N GLU A 151 -7.37 14.76 4.03
CA GLU A 151 -7.77 15.57 2.87
C GLU A 151 -7.11 15.07 1.58
N PHE A 152 -5.81 14.74 1.63
CA PHE A 152 -5.11 14.16 0.49
C PHE A 152 -5.73 12.82 0.05
N LEU A 153 -5.98 11.89 0.98
CA LEU A 153 -6.50 10.55 0.65
C LEU A 153 -7.93 10.59 0.09
N GLU A 154 -8.76 11.52 0.56
CA GLU A 154 -10.15 11.68 0.11
C GLU A 154 -10.29 12.62 -1.11
N GLY A 155 -9.30 13.47 -1.37
CA GLY A 155 -9.39 14.55 -2.34
C GLY A 155 -9.20 14.12 -3.81
N PHE A 156 -8.76 12.90 -4.07
CA PHE A 156 -8.50 12.38 -5.44
C PHE A 156 -9.53 11.35 -5.89
#